data_e4a03418e7cb5bed909658d61d98153f
#
_entry.id   e4a03418e7cb5bed909658d61d98153f
#
_cell.length_a   1.000
_cell.length_b   1.000
_cell.length_c   1.000
_cell.angle_alpha   90.00
_cell.angle_beta   90.00
_cell.angle_gamma   90.00
#
_symmetry.space_group_name_H-M   'P 1'
#
loop_
_entity.id
_entity.type
_entity.pdbx_description
1 polymer ?
#
loop_
_entity_poly.entity_id
_entity_poly.type
_entity_poly.pdbx_seq_one_letter_code
_entity_poly.pdbx_strand_id
1 'polypeptide(L)'
;SFGVSIKVFESPEFLFSFPGDINIYLDWLLTFLWIIGITNAFNFVDSMDGLAVGLAAMATAFFILVTLDSGQLLLSQQSALLLGACIGLFIFNSPPAKLFLGDSGAQTLGFVLGVIAIAYRPEGAFQSSSWVVPIMLLGVPLFDMVLVVISRLRRRKPIYSAARDHTYHRLVALGWTSGKAVLGMQVVSLLLGCLAFVVLTRPPLIANGIFIVIIILGVIALVYLDDRKRWA
;
A
#
# COMPACT_ATOMS: atom_id res chain seq x y z
N SER A 1 -23.76 -2.97 -13.02
CA SER A 1 -22.78 -2.49 -12.04
C SER A 1 -21.45 -3.14 -12.36
N PHE A 2 -20.41 -2.35 -12.61
CA PHE A 2 -19.05 -2.84 -12.75
C PHE A 2 -18.63 -3.37 -11.38
N GLY A 3 -18.55 -4.69 -11.21
CA GLY A 3 -18.46 -5.43 -9.95
C GLY A 3 -17.18 -5.25 -9.10
N VAL A 4 -16.50 -4.11 -9.19
CA VAL A 4 -15.28 -3.82 -8.41
C VAL A 4 -15.62 -2.81 -7.33
N SER A 5 -16.02 -3.31 -6.17
CA SER A 5 -16.22 -2.50 -4.95
C SER A 5 -15.78 -3.27 -3.71
N ILE A 6 -15.31 -2.56 -2.71
CA ILE A 6 -15.09 -3.15 -1.38
C ILE A 6 -16.45 -3.56 -0.83
N LYS A 7 -16.57 -4.77 -0.27
CA LYS A 7 -17.79 -5.31 0.32
C LYS A 7 -17.52 -5.72 1.76
N VAL A 8 -17.43 -4.75 2.63
CA VAL A 8 -17.25 -4.97 4.07
C VAL A 8 -18.60 -4.98 4.77
N PHE A 9 -19.41 -3.97 4.55
CA PHE A 9 -20.70 -3.80 5.22
C PHE A 9 -21.82 -4.65 4.62
N GLU A 10 -21.68 -5.07 3.37
CA GLU A 10 -22.56 -6.06 2.73
C GLU A 10 -22.17 -7.51 3.08
N SER A 11 -20.99 -7.73 3.71
CA SER A 11 -20.54 -9.08 4.06
C SER A 11 -21.33 -9.62 5.27
N PRO A 12 -21.84 -10.87 5.20
CA PRO A 12 -22.56 -11.48 6.32
C PRO A 12 -21.67 -11.76 7.53
N GLU A 13 -20.35 -11.69 7.37
CA GLU A 13 -19.38 -11.88 8.45
C GLU A 13 -19.11 -10.61 9.26
N PHE A 14 -19.64 -9.47 8.83
CA PHE A 14 -19.42 -8.19 9.52
C PHE A 14 -20.39 -8.07 10.71
N LEU A 15 -19.84 -7.66 11.86
CA LEU A 15 -20.57 -7.58 13.15
C LEU A 15 -21.71 -6.55 13.18
N PHE A 16 -21.74 -5.62 12.21
CA PHE A 16 -22.72 -4.53 12.17
C PHE A 16 -23.35 -4.45 10.78
N SER A 17 -24.63 -4.84 10.68
CA SER A 17 -25.44 -4.56 9.50
C SER A 17 -26.36 -3.36 9.79
N PHE A 18 -26.31 -2.35 8.93
CA PHE A 18 -27.22 -1.22 9.02
C PHE A 18 -28.50 -1.51 8.22
N PRO A 19 -29.65 -1.00 8.63
CA PRO A 19 -30.90 -1.21 7.91
C PRO A 19 -30.90 -0.52 6.54
N GLY A 20 -31.47 -1.18 5.52
CA GLY A 20 -31.62 -0.66 4.16
C GLY A 20 -30.33 -0.61 3.35
N ASP A 21 -30.28 0.30 2.37
CA ASP A 21 -29.18 0.42 1.40
C ASP A 21 -27.93 1.14 1.96
N ILE A 22 -27.91 1.48 3.25
CA ILE A 22 -26.81 2.22 3.89
C ILE A 22 -25.47 1.45 3.72
N ASN A 23 -25.50 0.13 3.83
CA ASN A 23 -24.32 -0.72 3.66
C ASN A 23 -23.65 -0.52 2.28
N ILE A 24 -24.46 -0.44 1.23
CA ILE A 24 -24.01 -0.22 -0.14
C ILE A 24 -23.31 1.15 -0.26
N TYR A 25 -23.88 2.20 0.30
CA TYR A 25 -23.27 3.53 0.27
C TYR A 25 -21.97 3.59 1.07
N LEU A 26 -21.89 2.90 2.21
CA LEU A 26 -20.67 2.81 3.00
C LEU A 26 -19.56 2.04 2.28
N ASP A 27 -19.88 0.95 1.60
CA ASP A 27 -18.94 0.17 0.79
C ASP A 27 -18.43 0.99 -0.41
N TRP A 28 -19.30 1.77 -1.06
CA TRP A 28 -18.89 2.72 -2.10
C TRP A 28 -17.99 3.82 -1.56
N LEU A 29 -18.34 4.41 -0.43
CA LEU A 29 -17.50 5.44 0.21
C LEU A 29 -16.11 4.88 0.55
N LEU A 30 -16.06 3.67 1.13
CA LEU A 30 -14.80 3.01 1.46
C LEU A 30 -13.98 2.71 0.20
N THR A 31 -14.65 2.30 -0.90
CA THR A 31 -14.01 2.07 -2.20
C THR A 31 -13.38 3.35 -2.74
N PHE A 32 -14.09 4.47 -2.73
CA PHE A 32 -13.56 5.77 -3.16
C PHE A 32 -12.38 6.21 -2.30
N LEU A 33 -12.49 6.11 -0.97
CA LEU A 33 -11.41 6.47 -0.05
C LEU A 33 -10.18 5.60 -0.27
N TRP A 34 -10.35 4.31 -0.54
CA TRP A 34 -9.27 3.39 -0.85
C TRP A 34 -8.56 3.79 -2.15
N ILE A 35 -9.30 3.94 -3.26
CA ILE A 35 -8.71 4.29 -4.56
C ILE A 35 -7.99 5.63 -4.49
N ILE A 36 -8.63 6.66 -3.94
CA ILE A 36 -8.02 7.98 -3.79
C ILE A 36 -6.80 7.89 -2.87
N GLY A 37 -6.90 7.15 -1.76
CA GLY A 37 -5.82 6.96 -0.80
C GLY A 37 -4.59 6.31 -1.43
N ILE A 38 -4.75 5.17 -2.11
CA ILE A 38 -3.63 4.46 -2.74
C ILE A 38 -3.04 5.27 -3.89
N THR A 39 -3.88 5.92 -4.71
CA THR A 39 -3.42 6.79 -5.81
C THR A 39 -2.52 7.92 -5.27
N ASN A 40 -2.94 8.59 -4.20
CA ASN A 40 -2.13 9.63 -3.58
C ASN A 40 -0.91 9.08 -2.83
N ALA A 41 -1.01 7.89 -2.20
CA ALA A 41 0.11 7.27 -1.54
C ALA A 41 1.27 6.99 -2.51
N PHE A 42 0.98 6.49 -3.71
CA PHE A 42 1.99 6.31 -4.76
C PHE A 42 2.54 7.63 -5.29
N ASN A 43 1.72 8.65 -5.43
CA ASN A 43 2.19 9.99 -5.80
C ASN A 43 3.14 10.58 -4.72
N PHE A 44 2.85 10.35 -3.45
CA PHE A 44 3.69 10.83 -2.34
C PHE A 44 5.05 10.13 -2.28
N VAL A 45 5.12 8.82 -2.52
CA VAL A 45 6.39 8.09 -2.51
C VAL A 45 7.21 8.27 -3.78
N ASP A 46 6.65 8.86 -4.85
CA ASP A 46 7.41 9.20 -6.07
C ASP A 46 8.28 10.45 -5.89
N SER A 47 9.03 10.47 -4.81
CA SER A 47 9.92 11.56 -4.41
C SER A 47 11.40 11.24 -4.60
N MET A 48 11.72 10.00 -4.98
CA MET A 48 13.10 9.51 -5.18
C MET A 48 13.18 8.50 -6.32
N ASP A 49 14.34 8.54 -7.00
CA ASP A 49 14.70 7.63 -8.08
C ASP A 49 14.49 6.18 -7.66
N GLY A 50 13.69 5.43 -8.43
CA GLY A 50 13.43 4.01 -8.24
C GLY A 50 12.53 3.63 -7.06
N LEU A 51 12.07 4.58 -6.22
CA LEU A 51 11.31 4.24 -5.03
C LEU A 51 9.89 3.80 -5.39
N ALA A 52 9.09 4.65 -6.02
CA ALA A 52 7.69 4.34 -6.34
C ALA A 52 7.57 3.13 -7.28
N VAL A 53 8.37 3.11 -8.34
CA VAL A 53 8.38 1.98 -9.30
C VAL A 53 8.84 0.69 -8.64
N GLY A 54 9.85 0.73 -7.78
CA GLY A 54 10.33 -0.43 -7.04
C GLY A 54 9.29 -0.99 -6.07
N LEU A 55 8.60 -0.12 -5.33
CA LEU A 55 7.49 -0.52 -4.44
C LEU A 55 6.31 -1.10 -5.24
N ALA A 56 5.97 -0.51 -6.39
CA ALA A 56 4.94 -1.03 -7.29
C ALA A 56 5.33 -2.41 -7.85
N ALA A 57 6.57 -2.59 -8.29
CA ALA A 57 7.05 -3.87 -8.79
C ALA A 57 6.97 -4.96 -7.72
N MET A 58 7.40 -4.67 -6.49
CA MET A 58 7.30 -5.62 -5.36
C MET A 58 5.86 -5.97 -5.03
N ALA A 59 5.00 -4.97 -4.86
CA ALA A 59 3.59 -5.20 -4.58
C ALA A 59 2.95 -6.06 -5.67
N THR A 60 3.23 -5.76 -6.94
CA THR A 60 2.69 -6.48 -8.10
C THR A 60 3.20 -7.92 -8.17
N ALA A 61 4.50 -8.14 -7.88
CA ALA A 61 5.08 -9.49 -7.83
C ALA A 61 4.37 -10.36 -6.76
N PHE A 62 4.11 -9.81 -5.59
CA PHE A 62 3.36 -10.52 -4.56
C PHE A 62 1.87 -10.68 -4.91
N PHE A 63 1.25 -9.69 -5.58
CA PHE A 63 -0.11 -9.89 -6.10
C PHE A 63 -0.19 -11.05 -7.08
N ILE A 64 0.81 -11.26 -7.94
CA ILE A 64 0.88 -12.45 -8.79
C ILE A 64 0.87 -13.72 -7.94
N LEU A 65 1.72 -13.80 -6.93
CA LEU A 65 1.85 -14.99 -6.08
C LEU A 65 0.54 -15.29 -5.33
N VAL A 66 -0.03 -14.28 -4.66
CA VAL A 66 -1.24 -14.47 -3.85
C VAL A 66 -2.50 -14.73 -4.69
N THR A 67 -2.56 -14.17 -5.91
CA THR A 67 -3.69 -14.41 -6.82
C THR A 67 -3.58 -15.75 -7.54
N LEU A 68 -2.38 -16.23 -7.85
CA LEU A 68 -2.16 -17.59 -8.35
C LEU A 68 -2.53 -18.64 -7.30
N ASP A 69 -2.07 -18.46 -6.07
CA ASP A 69 -2.37 -19.36 -4.95
C ASP A 69 -3.87 -19.43 -4.67
N SER A 70 -4.58 -18.33 -4.82
CA SER A 70 -6.03 -18.23 -4.62
C SER A 70 -6.88 -18.48 -5.87
N GLY A 71 -6.32 -19.03 -6.94
CA GLY A 71 -7.05 -19.41 -8.15
C GLY A 71 -7.51 -18.26 -9.04
N GLN A 72 -7.14 -17.00 -8.75
CA GLN A 72 -7.55 -15.81 -9.49
C GLN A 72 -6.66 -15.54 -10.71
N LEU A 73 -6.62 -16.48 -11.67
CA LEU A 73 -5.70 -16.48 -12.81
C LEU A 73 -5.74 -15.18 -13.63
N LEU A 74 -6.93 -14.66 -13.91
CA LEU A 74 -7.06 -13.41 -14.69
C LEU A 74 -6.41 -12.22 -13.97
N LEU A 75 -6.62 -12.11 -12.66
CA LEU A 75 -6.03 -11.04 -11.84
C LEU A 75 -4.51 -11.19 -11.74
N SER A 76 -4.03 -12.43 -11.68
CA SER A 76 -2.60 -12.74 -11.75
C SER A 76 -1.98 -12.30 -13.07
N GLN A 77 -2.65 -12.58 -14.21
CA GLN A 77 -2.18 -12.14 -15.52
C GLN A 77 -2.16 -10.61 -15.64
N GLN A 78 -3.18 -9.90 -15.14
CA GLN A 78 -3.20 -8.44 -15.11
C GLN A 78 -2.06 -7.88 -14.25
N SER A 79 -1.81 -8.51 -13.10
CA SER A 79 -0.68 -8.17 -12.24
C SER A 79 0.67 -8.41 -12.95
N ALA A 80 0.80 -9.49 -13.71
CA ALA A 80 2.02 -9.78 -14.46
C ALA A 80 2.30 -8.75 -15.56
N LEU A 81 1.27 -8.25 -16.25
CA LEU A 81 1.41 -7.16 -17.21
C LEU A 81 1.93 -5.88 -16.54
N LEU A 82 1.36 -5.54 -15.37
CA LEU A 82 1.81 -4.38 -14.60
C LEU A 82 3.26 -4.56 -14.11
N LEU A 83 3.63 -5.77 -13.67
CA LEU A 83 5.02 -6.07 -13.27
C LEU A 83 5.99 -5.86 -14.42
N GLY A 84 5.64 -6.33 -15.63
CA GLY A 84 6.46 -6.11 -16.83
C GLY A 84 6.67 -4.62 -17.11
N ALA A 85 5.63 -3.81 -17.01
CA ALA A 85 5.72 -2.36 -17.14
C ALA A 85 6.61 -1.73 -16.05
N CYS A 86 6.45 -2.15 -14.79
CA CYS A 86 7.27 -1.68 -13.67
C CYS A 86 8.76 -2.04 -13.87
N ILE A 87 9.07 -3.27 -14.29
CA ILE A 87 10.46 -3.69 -14.55
C ILE A 87 11.08 -2.84 -15.69
N GLY A 88 10.35 -2.64 -16.78
CA GLY A 88 10.80 -1.79 -17.89
C GLY A 88 11.07 -0.36 -17.45
N LEU A 89 10.16 0.23 -16.67
CA LEU A 89 10.33 1.56 -16.10
C LEU A 89 11.50 1.62 -15.10
N PHE A 90 11.66 0.61 -14.25
CA PHE A 90 12.68 0.60 -13.20
C PHE A 90 14.10 0.69 -13.76
N ILE A 91 14.36 0.11 -14.94
CA ILE A 91 15.66 0.18 -15.62
C ILE A 91 16.07 1.63 -15.91
N PHE A 92 15.09 2.50 -16.23
CA PHE A 92 15.35 3.89 -16.57
C PHE A 92 15.11 4.86 -15.39
N ASN A 93 14.33 4.43 -14.40
CA ASN A 93 14.00 5.23 -13.22
C ASN A 93 14.91 4.95 -12.01
N SER A 94 15.71 3.87 -12.02
CA SER A 94 16.69 3.59 -10.96
C SER A 94 17.84 4.61 -10.96
N PRO A 95 18.47 4.88 -9.78
CA PRO A 95 19.50 5.91 -9.66
C PRO A 95 20.74 5.66 -10.52
N PRO A 96 21.28 6.68 -11.25
CA PRO A 96 20.66 7.98 -11.51
C PRO A 96 19.55 7.88 -12.54
N ALA A 97 18.37 8.40 -12.21
CA ALA A 97 17.20 8.27 -13.08
C ALA A 97 17.38 9.00 -14.42
N LYS A 98 17.04 8.30 -15.49
CA LYS A 98 16.99 8.84 -16.88
C LYS A 98 15.56 9.12 -17.32
N LEU A 99 14.58 8.55 -16.63
CA LEU A 99 13.15 8.73 -16.88
C LEU A 99 12.44 8.89 -15.53
N PHE A 100 11.58 9.89 -15.44
CA PHE A 100 10.75 10.17 -14.25
C PHE A 100 9.30 9.76 -14.53
N LEU A 101 8.63 9.20 -13.53
CA LEU A 101 7.20 8.86 -13.62
C LEU A 101 6.32 10.09 -13.80
N GLY A 102 6.64 11.13 -13.04
CA GLY A 102 5.76 12.28 -12.86
C GLY A 102 4.43 11.92 -12.20
N ASP A 103 3.62 12.90 -11.89
CA ASP A 103 2.33 12.71 -11.20
C ASP A 103 1.41 11.74 -11.94
N SER A 104 1.35 11.82 -13.27
CA SER A 104 0.49 10.94 -14.07
C SER A 104 0.91 9.46 -13.99
N GLY A 105 2.21 9.18 -14.03
CA GLY A 105 2.73 7.82 -13.92
C GLY A 105 2.52 7.25 -12.51
N ALA A 106 2.88 8.01 -11.49
CA ALA A 106 2.74 7.61 -10.08
C ALA A 106 1.26 7.36 -9.71
N GLN A 107 0.37 8.27 -10.10
CA GLN A 107 -1.07 8.13 -9.88
C GLN A 107 -1.65 6.95 -10.65
N THR A 108 -1.21 6.70 -11.89
CA THR A 108 -1.64 5.53 -12.67
C THR A 108 -1.25 4.23 -11.98
N LEU A 109 0.00 4.12 -11.49
CA LEU A 109 0.45 2.95 -10.73
C LEU A 109 -0.40 2.74 -9.47
N GLY A 110 -0.62 3.81 -8.70
CA GLY A 110 -1.43 3.76 -7.49
C GLY A 110 -2.88 3.36 -7.78
N PHE A 111 -3.50 3.94 -8.82
CA PHE A 111 -4.85 3.60 -9.22
C PHE A 111 -4.98 2.11 -9.61
N VAL A 112 -4.12 1.62 -10.49
CA VAL A 112 -4.17 0.22 -10.97
C VAL A 112 -3.94 -0.74 -9.81
N LEU A 113 -2.96 -0.48 -8.94
CA LEU A 113 -2.71 -1.30 -7.74
C LEU A 113 -3.88 -1.25 -6.75
N GLY A 114 -4.50 -0.09 -6.58
CA GLY A 114 -5.71 0.05 -5.78
C GLY A 114 -6.88 -0.78 -6.30
N VAL A 115 -7.06 -0.83 -7.63
CA VAL A 115 -8.08 -1.67 -8.29
C VAL A 115 -7.75 -3.16 -8.14
N ILE A 116 -6.50 -3.58 -8.37
CA ILE A 116 -6.06 -4.97 -8.17
C ILE A 116 -6.32 -5.40 -6.72
N ALA A 117 -6.02 -4.54 -5.75
CA ALA A 117 -6.22 -4.80 -4.33
C ALA A 117 -7.71 -5.02 -3.98
N ILE A 118 -8.64 -4.25 -4.57
CA ILE A 118 -10.09 -4.44 -4.39
C ILE A 118 -10.58 -5.71 -5.10
N ALA A 119 -10.04 -6.00 -6.28
CA ALA A 119 -10.41 -7.17 -7.07
C ALA A 119 -9.90 -8.49 -6.45
N TYR A 120 -8.92 -8.42 -5.53
CA TYR A 120 -8.40 -9.58 -4.82
C TYR A 120 -9.45 -10.16 -3.88
N ARG A 121 -9.99 -11.31 -4.24
CA ARG A 121 -11.00 -12.06 -3.48
C ARG A 121 -10.66 -13.55 -3.57
N PRO A 122 -9.83 -14.07 -2.65
CA PRO A 122 -9.38 -15.45 -2.70
C PRO A 122 -10.56 -16.41 -2.45
N GLU A 123 -10.78 -17.33 -3.39
CA GLU A 123 -11.71 -18.42 -3.19
C GLU A 123 -11.09 -19.46 -2.25
N GLY A 124 -11.86 -19.91 -1.26
CA GLY A 124 -11.39 -20.93 -0.31
C GLY A 124 -10.48 -20.44 0.81
N ALA A 125 -10.04 -19.18 0.81
CA ALA A 125 -9.37 -18.59 1.96
C ALA A 125 -10.37 -18.03 2.99
N PHE A 126 -9.91 -17.86 4.22
CA PHE A 126 -10.73 -17.24 5.26
C PHE A 126 -11.02 -15.76 4.91
N GLN A 127 -12.23 -15.44 4.49
CA GLN A 127 -12.64 -14.10 4.11
C GLN A 127 -12.42 -13.08 5.23
N SER A 128 -12.58 -13.50 6.48
CA SER A 128 -12.35 -12.69 7.69
C SER A 128 -10.91 -12.21 7.90
N SER A 129 -9.96 -12.70 7.10
CA SER A 129 -8.54 -12.27 7.16
C SER A 129 -7.93 -11.94 5.80
N SER A 130 -8.59 -12.25 4.69
CA SER A 130 -8.04 -12.03 3.34
C SER A 130 -7.82 -10.54 3.02
N TRP A 131 -8.59 -9.64 3.62
CA TRP A 131 -8.47 -8.18 3.48
C TRP A 131 -7.13 -7.62 3.99
N VAL A 132 -6.46 -8.35 4.87
CA VAL A 132 -5.14 -7.98 5.43
C VAL A 132 -4.06 -7.99 4.34
N VAL A 133 -4.14 -8.93 3.39
CA VAL A 133 -3.12 -9.14 2.35
C VAL A 133 -2.90 -7.90 1.49
N PRO A 134 -3.90 -7.30 0.83
CA PRO A 134 -3.69 -6.09 0.04
C PRO A 134 -3.13 -4.91 0.84
N ILE A 135 -3.57 -4.75 2.11
CA ILE A 135 -3.07 -3.68 2.98
C ILE A 135 -1.58 -3.90 3.29
N MET A 136 -1.15 -5.13 3.51
CA MET A 136 0.26 -5.43 3.74
C MET A 136 1.10 -5.21 2.48
N LEU A 137 0.64 -5.64 1.30
CA LEU A 137 1.34 -5.46 0.04
C LEU A 137 1.54 -3.97 -0.33
N LEU A 138 0.60 -3.12 0.05
CA LEU A 138 0.65 -1.67 -0.16
C LEU A 138 1.08 -0.92 1.12
N GLY A 139 1.61 -1.64 2.11
CA GLY A 139 1.86 -1.13 3.45
C GLY A 139 2.87 0.02 3.50
N VAL A 140 3.93 0.00 2.70
CA VAL A 140 4.94 1.08 2.70
C VAL A 140 4.38 2.40 2.15
N PRO A 141 3.74 2.45 0.96
CA PRO A 141 3.07 3.67 0.50
C PRO A 141 1.99 4.16 1.47
N LEU A 142 1.17 3.26 2.02
CA LEU A 142 0.16 3.61 3.01
C LEU A 142 0.76 4.21 4.27
N PHE A 143 1.83 3.61 4.78
CA PHE A 143 2.55 4.11 5.96
C PHE A 143 3.10 5.53 5.72
N ASP A 144 3.74 5.77 4.56
CA ASP A 144 4.27 7.09 4.23
C ASP A 144 3.18 8.15 4.18
N MET A 145 2.06 7.84 3.51
CA MET A 145 0.91 8.73 3.45
C MET A 145 0.36 9.04 4.86
N VAL A 146 0.15 8.02 5.69
CA VAL A 146 -0.37 8.18 7.06
C VAL A 146 0.58 9.01 7.92
N LEU A 147 1.90 8.75 7.83
CA LEU A 147 2.93 9.50 8.55
C LEU A 147 2.88 10.99 8.17
N VAL A 148 2.81 11.31 6.88
CA VAL A 148 2.74 12.68 6.40
C VAL A 148 1.45 13.37 6.85
N VAL A 149 0.30 12.71 6.68
CA VAL A 149 -1.01 13.28 7.06
C VAL A 149 -1.06 13.55 8.56
N ILE A 150 -0.72 12.58 9.40
CA ILE A 150 -0.72 12.75 10.87
C ILE A 150 0.25 13.85 11.29
N SER A 151 1.46 13.85 10.72
CA SER A 151 2.48 14.86 10.99
C SER A 151 2.02 16.27 10.66
N ARG A 152 1.34 16.45 9.52
CA ARG A 152 0.80 17.76 9.10
C ARG A 152 -0.37 18.19 9.95
N LEU A 153 -1.31 17.32 10.26
CA LEU A 153 -2.43 17.59 11.15
C LEU A 153 -1.95 18.02 12.54
N ARG A 154 -1.01 17.29 13.14
CA ARG A 154 -0.43 17.65 14.45
C ARG A 154 0.27 19.01 14.44
N ARG A 155 0.80 19.41 13.29
CA ARG A 155 1.49 20.70 13.10
C ARG A 155 0.58 21.80 12.57
N ARG A 156 -0.71 21.53 12.41
CA ARG A 156 -1.70 22.46 11.84
C ARG A 156 -1.27 22.99 10.46
N LYS A 157 -0.66 22.13 9.64
CA LYS A 157 -0.27 22.44 8.27
C LYS A 157 -1.28 21.89 7.28
N PRO A 158 -1.49 22.54 6.13
CA PRO A 158 -2.32 21.99 5.06
C PRO A 158 -1.80 20.62 4.59
N ILE A 159 -2.69 19.63 4.40
CA ILE A 159 -2.31 18.28 3.98
C ILE A 159 -1.69 18.28 2.58
N TYR A 160 -2.12 19.21 1.72
CA TYR A 160 -1.69 19.34 0.32
C TYR A 160 -0.42 20.20 0.13
N SER A 161 0.20 20.68 1.20
CA SER A 161 1.41 21.52 1.08
C SER A 161 2.59 20.68 0.61
N ALA A 162 3.34 21.19 -0.37
CA ALA A 162 4.62 20.59 -0.75
C ALA A 162 5.63 20.74 0.41
N ALA A 163 6.13 19.63 0.93
CA ALA A 163 7.12 19.65 2.00
C ALA A 163 8.00 18.39 1.95
N ARG A 164 9.23 18.50 2.44
CA ARG A 164 10.18 17.39 2.54
C ARG A 164 9.99 16.65 3.88
N ASP A 165 8.82 16.04 4.08
CA ASP A 165 8.42 15.39 5.34
C ASP A 165 8.00 13.92 5.20
N HIS A 166 8.25 13.33 4.02
CA HIS A 166 8.05 11.91 3.74
C HIS A 166 9.03 11.01 4.48
N THR A 167 8.70 9.73 4.62
CA THR A 167 9.51 8.73 5.33
C THR A 167 10.96 8.75 4.86
N TYR A 168 11.20 8.75 3.57
CA TYR A 168 12.55 8.74 3.03
C TYR A 168 13.34 10.00 3.42
N HIS A 169 12.72 11.20 3.40
CA HIS A 169 13.38 12.43 3.82
C HIS A 169 13.82 12.39 5.27
N ARG A 170 12.97 11.79 6.14
CA ARG A 170 13.28 11.62 7.57
C ARG A 170 14.41 10.63 7.77
N LEU A 171 14.47 9.54 7.01
CA LEU A 171 15.58 8.58 7.05
C LEU A 171 16.91 9.24 6.63
N VAL A 172 16.89 10.07 5.59
CA VAL A 172 18.08 10.83 5.16
C VAL A 172 18.50 11.84 6.24
N ALA A 173 17.55 12.54 6.85
CA ALA A 173 17.84 13.46 7.97
C ALA A 173 18.40 12.73 9.21
N LEU A 174 18.07 11.45 9.41
CA LEU A 174 18.66 10.57 10.42
C LEU A 174 20.06 10.04 10.04
N GLY A 175 20.65 10.51 8.94
CA GLY A 175 22.01 10.15 8.50
C GLY A 175 22.10 9.01 7.50
N TRP A 176 20.98 8.51 6.96
CA TRP A 176 21.02 7.53 5.89
C TRP A 176 21.39 8.19 4.56
N THR A 177 22.13 7.49 3.71
CA THR A 177 22.24 7.93 2.31
C THR A 177 20.94 7.69 1.57
N SER A 178 20.65 8.47 0.51
CA SER A 178 19.43 8.33 -0.29
C SER A 178 19.22 6.88 -0.78
N GLY A 179 20.27 6.23 -1.28
CA GLY A 179 20.18 4.84 -1.72
C GLY A 179 19.86 3.86 -0.58
N LYS A 180 20.42 4.07 0.63
CA LYS A 180 20.09 3.24 1.80
C LYS A 180 18.63 3.46 2.24
N ALA A 181 18.12 4.68 2.18
CA ALA A 181 16.74 4.97 2.54
C ALA A 181 15.76 4.28 1.56
N VAL A 182 15.99 4.40 0.26
CA VAL A 182 15.21 3.71 -0.77
C VAL A 182 15.25 2.20 -0.58
N LEU A 183 16.46 1.62 -0.47
CA LEU A 183 16.64 0.19 -0.26
C LEU A 183 15.95 -0.29 1.04
N GLY A 184 16.06 0.48 2.13
CA GLY A 184 15.40 0.16 3.39
C GLY A 184 13.88 0.08 3.26
N MET A 185 13.26 1.05 2.57
CA MET A 185 11.82 1.04 2.31
C MET A 185 11.42 -0.14 1.41
N GLN A 186 12.22 -0.48 0.41
CA GLN A 186 12.01 -1.63 -0.46
C GLN A 186 12.15 -2.96 0.30
N VAL A 187 13.14 -3.09 1.19
CA VAL A 187 13.29 -4.29 2.06
C VAL A 187 12.09 -4.44 2.99
N VAL A 188 11.57 -3.36 3.57
CA VAL A 188 10.33 -3.43 4.37
C VAL A 188 9.16 -3.89 3.51
N SER A 189 9.00 -3.39 2.28
CA SER A 189 7.96 -3.84 1.35
C SER A 189 8.08 -5.33 1.02
N LEU A 190 9.31 -5.81 0.78
CA LEU A 190 9.59 -7.23 0.55
C LEU A 190 9.19 -8.09 1.76
N LEU A 191 9.56 -7.68 2.97
CA LEU A 191 9.21 -8.39 4.20
C LEU A 191 7.69 -8.43 4.44
N LEU A 192 7.01 -7.32 4.19
CA LEU A 192 5.54 -7.26 4.27
C LEU A 192 4.90 -8.17 3.22
N GLY A 193 5.45 -8.25 2.01
CA GLY A 193 4.99 -9.16 0.97
C GLY A 193 5.18 -10.63 1.36
N CYS A 194 6.34 -11.00 1.89
CA CYS A 194 6.57 -12.34 2.41
C CYS A 194 5.61 -12.71 3.54
N LEU A 195 5.38 -11.78 4.48
CA LEU A 195 4.43 -11.98 5.57
C LEU A 195 2.99 -12.08 5.05
N ALA A 196 2.59 -11.28 4.07
CA ALA A 196 1.28 -11.34 3.44
C ALA A 196 1.03 -12.72 2.81
N PHE A 197 2.04 -13.28 2.14
CA PHE A 197 1.96 -14.63 1.58
C PHE A 197 1.84 -15.71 2.66
N VAL A 198 2.58 -15.58 3.77
CA VAL A 198 2.46 -16.51 4.92
C VAL A 198 1.08 -16.41 5.57
N VAL A 199 0.54 -15.20 5.73
CA VAL A 199 -0.77 -14.95 6.34
C VAL A 199 -1.91 -15.58 5.54
N LEU A 200 -1.79 -15.68 4.22
CA LEU A 200 -2.81 -16.21 3.33
C LEU A 200 -3.28 -17.64 3.74
N THR A 201 -2.35 -18.46 4.21
CA THR A 201 -2.61 -19.86 4.58
C THR A 201 -2.93 -20.07 6.07
N ARG A 202 -2.99 -19.00 6.88
CA ARG A 202 -3.18 -19.10 8.32
C ARG A 202 -4.63 -18.90 8.74
N PRO A 203 -5.07 -19.53 9.83
CA PRO A 203 -6.37 -19.25 10.43
C PRO A 203 -6.52 -17.76 10.78
N PRO A 204 -7.75 -17.18 10.74
CA PRO A 204 -7.99 -15.77 10.96
C PRO A 204 -7.39 -15.20 12.24
N LEU A 205 -7.41 -15.95 13.31
CA LEU A 205 -6.83 -15.53 14.60
C LEU A 205 -5.32 -15.24 14.48
N ILE A 206 -4.59 -16.12 13.79
CA ILE A 206 -3.14 -15.96 13.60
C ILE A 206 -2.86 -14.85 12.58
N ALA A 207 -3.61 -14.84 11.47
CA ALA A 207 -3.47 -13.83 10.42
C ALA A 207 -3.71 -12.42 10.95
N ASN A 208 -4.82 -12.20 11.64
CA ASN A 208 -5.14 -10.92 12.26
C ASN A 208 -4.16 -10.56 13.40
N GLY A 209 -3.68 -11.55 14.15
CA GLY A 209 -2.65 -11.37 15.17
C GLY A 209 -1.34 -10.84 14.58
N ILE A 210 -0.86 -11.44 13.49
CA ILE A 210 0.33 -10.96 12.77
C ILE A 210 0.11 -9.53 12.26
N PHE A 211 -1.06 -9.24 11.69
CA PHE A 211 -1.40 -7.91 11.20
C PHE A 211 -1.41 -6.87 12.32
N ILE A 212 -1.97 -7.19 13.48
CA ILE A 212 -1.95 -6.31 14.66
C ILE A 212 -0.51 -6.00 15.08
N VAL A 213 0.37 -6.99 15.10
CA VAL A 213 1.80 -6.78 15.41
C VAL A 213 2.43 -5.82 14.39
N ILE A 214 2.15 -5.98 13.09
CA ILE A 214 2.64 -5.08 12.04
C ILE A 214 2.13 -3.66 12.26
N ILE A 215 0.86 -3.48 12.60
CA ILE A 215 0.28 -2.17 12.92
C ILE A 215 0.98 -1.54 14.14
N ILE A 216 1.21 -2.31 15.20
CA ILE A 216 1.92 -1.82 16.40
C ILE A 216 3.33 -1.35 16.04
N LEU A 217 4.07 -2.16 15.26
CA LEU A 217 5.41 -1.77 14.78
C LEU A 217 5.35 -0.53 13.90
N GLY A 218 4.33 -0.41 13.04
CA GLY A 218 4.07 0.78 12.23
C GLY A 218 3.81 2.02 13.10
N VAL A 219 2.99 1.91 14.13
CA VAL A 219 2.74 3.01 15.07
C VAL A 219 4.01 3.42 15.82
N ILE A 220 4.81 2.46 16.28
CA ILE A 220 6.10 2.74 16.92
C ILE A 220 7.03 3.48 15.94
N ALA A 221 7.15 3.00 14.71
CA ALA A 221 7.94 3.65 13.67
C ALA A 221 7.42 5.07 13.35
N LEU A 222 6.10 5.25 13.29
CA LEU A 222 5.46 6.55 13.08
C LEU A 222 5.83 7.52 14.19
N VAL A 223 5.66 7.13 15.46
CA VAL A 223 6.02 7.96 16.63
C VAL A 223 7.50 8.29 16.61
N TYR A 224 8.35 7.32 16.31
CA TYR A 224 9.80 7.51 16.22
C TYR A 224 10.18 8.51 15.12
N LEU A 225 9.61 8.37 13.93
CA LEU A 225 9.91 9.23 12.79
C LEU A 225 9.22 10.59 12.87
N ASP A 226 8.12 10.75 13.63
CA ASP A 226 7.46 12.05 13.80
C ASP A 226 8.11 12.94 14.87
N ASP A 227 9.06 12.40 15.65
CA ASP A 227 9.83 13.19 16.61
C ASP A 227 10.79 14.14 15.89
N ARG A 228 10.42 15.43 15.87
CA ARG A 228 11.14 16.48 15.18
C ARG A 228 12.55 16.71 15.68
N LYS A 229 12.84 16.39 16.96
CA LYS A 229 14.18 16.51 17.53
C LYS A 229 15.21 15.61 16.85
N ARG A 230 14.76 14.64 16.08
CA ARG A 230 15.61 13.63 15.43
C ARG A 230 15.92 13.94 13.98
N TRP A 231 15.11 14.77 13.29
CA TRP A 231 15.24 14.99 11.84
C TRP A 231 15.03 16.46 11.38
N ALA A 232 14.80 17.43 12.30
CA ALA A 232 14.65 18.86 11.98
C ALA A 232 16.00 19.61 12.09
#